data_a96a9afd04455a374c0fe740da87a71a
#
_entry.id   a96a9afd04455a374c0fe740da87a71a
#
_cell.length_a   1.000
_cell.length_b   1.000
_cell.length_c   1.000
_cell.angle_alpha   90.00
_cell.angle_beta   90.00
_cell.angle_gamma   90.00
#
_symmetry.space_group_name_H-M   'P 1'
#
loop_
_entity.id
_entity.type
_entity.pdbx_description
1 polymer ?
#
loop_
_entity_poly.entity_id
_entity_poly.type
_entity_poly.pdbx_seq_one_letter_code
_entity_poly.pdbx_strand_id
1 'polypeptide(L)'
;LKQWYTLAPEIHKGAILPIGDEPSGRSWTGFQSIIDEKHGYLIVYRELTPDASGLLKTWLPAGAKIKCKALMGSGKDFTTKVDPDGRIKVNLTQPNSFAVYEYSL
;
A
#
# COMPACT_ATOMS: atom_id res chain seq x y z
N LEU A 1 -17.69 -2.04 -5.33
CA LEU A 1 -17.38 -1.44 -6.64
C LEU A 1 -17.66 0.06 -6.68
N LYS A 2 -18.69 0.53 -5.98
CA LYS A 2 -18.97 1.98 -5.90
C LYS A 2 -17.82 2.74 -5.25
N GLN A 3 -17.18 2.16 -4.22
CA GLN A 3 -16.02 2.77 -3.57
C GLN A 3 -14.85 2.92 -4.53
N TRP A 4 -14.61 1.91 -5.38
CA TRP A 4 -13.54 2.00 -6.37
C TRP A 4 -13.79 3.10 -7.39
N TYR A 5 -15.00 3.21 -7.90
CA TYR A 5 -15.35 4.26 -8.87
C TYR A 5 -15.20 5.66 -8.27
N THR A 6 -15.40 5.80 -6.96
CA THR A 6 -15.18 7.07 -6.26
C THR A 6 -13.70 7.36 -6.05
N LEU A 7 -12.92 6.33 -5.71
CA LEU A 7 -11.49 6.46 -5.38
C LEU A 7 -10.59 6.54 -6.61
N ALA A 8 -10.92 5.83 -7.68
CA ALA A 8 -10.05 5.73 -8.83
C ALA A 8 -9.65 7.08 -9.44
N PRO A 9 -10.56 8.06 -9.60
CA PRO A 9 -10.16 9.38 -10.08
C PRO A 9 -9.16 10.09 -9.17
N GLU A 10 -9.31 9.96 -7.85
CA GLU A 10 -8.38 10.57 -6.89
C GLU A 10 -7.00 9.91 -6.96
N ILE A 11 -6.96 8.59 -7.03
CA ILE A 11 -5.72 7.83 -7.15
C ILE A 11 -4.98 8.22 -8.43
N HIS A 12 -5.68 8.37 -9.53
CA HIS A 12 -5.08 8.70 -10.82
C HIS A 12 -4.65 10.16 -10.97
N LYS A 13 -4.97 11.02 -10.01
CA LYS A 13 -4.45 12.41 -10.00
C LYS A 13 -2.96 12.47 -9.69
N GLY A 14 -2.44 11.46 -8.98
CA GLY A 14 -1.04 11.41 -8.59
C GLY A 14 -0.17 10.63 -9.55
N ALA A 15 1.13 10.63 -9.29
CA ALA A 15 2.06 9.76 -9.96
C ALA A 15 1.90 8.33 -9.43
N ILE A 16 1.63 7.38 -10.30
CA ILE A 16 1.42 5.98 -9.92
C ILE A 16 2.69 5.19 -10.21
N LEU A 17 3.25 4.60 -9.16
CA LEU A 17 4.51 3.87 -9.20
C LEU A 17 4.34 2.48 -8.60
N PRO A 18 5.01 1.46 -9.14
CA PRO A 18 4.96 0.13 -8.55
C PRO A 18 5.69 0.09 -7.21
N ILE A 19 5.18 -0.71 -6.28
CA ILE A 19 5.80 -0.95 -4.97
C ILE A 19 5.87 -2.44 -4.69
N GLY A 20 6.72 -2.81 -3.72
CA GLY A 20 6.91 -4.20 -3.36
C GLY A 20 7.71 -4.97 -4.40
N ASP A 21 7.51 -6.29 -4.43
CA ASP A 21 8.18 -7.18 -5.38
C ASP A 21 7.42 -7.27 -6.69
N GLU A 22 8.07 -7.76 -7.73
CA GLU A 22 7.40 -8.05 -8.99
C GLU A 22 6.36 -9.16 -8.79
N PRO A 23 5.19 -9.06 -9.46
CA PRO A 23 4.18 -10.11 -9.36
C PRO A 23 4.72 -11.46 -9.83
N SER A 24 4.62 -12.47 -8.95
CA SER A 24 5.10 -13.83 -9.23
C SER A 24 4.05 -14.87 -8.87
N GLY A 25 2.88 -14.47 -8.37
CA GLY A 25 1.86 -15.33 -7.80
C GLY A 25 2.06 -15.64 -6.32
N ARG A 26 3.23 -15.28 -5.75
CA ARG A 26 3.57 -15.52 -4.34
C ARG A 26 4.21 -14.31 -3.68
N SER A 27 4.05 -13.15 -4.25
CA SER A 27 4.73 -11.94 -3.80
C SER A 27 3.79 -11.01 -3.06
N TRP A 28 4.37 -10.06 -2.35
CA TRP A 28 3.71 -8.84 -1.92
C TRP A 28 4.01 -7.77 -2.96
N THR A 29 2.99 -7.23 -3.57
CA THR A 29 3.13 -6.28 -4.66
C THR A 29 2.07 -5.19 -4.56
N GLY A 30 2.13 -4.18 -5.40
CA GLY A 30 1.12 -3.14 -5.43
C GLY A 30 1.57 -1.90 -6.16
N PHE A 31 0.87 -0.80 -5.84
CA PHE A 31 1.14 0.52 -6.43
C PHE A 31 1.03 1.59 -5.36
N GLN A 32 1.80 2.66 -5.56
CA GLN A 32 1.70 3.86 -4.75
C GLN A 32 1.29 5.02 -5.67
N SER A 33 0.24 5.73 -5.27
CA SER A 33 -0.17 6.98 -5.92
C SER A 33 0.31 8.14 -5.08
N ILE A 34 1.22 8.94 -5.60
CA ILE A 34 1.79 10.09 -4.90
C ILE A 34 1.00 11.33 -5.32
N ILE A 35 0.16 11.83 -4.42
CA ILE A 35 -0.65 13.02 -4.67
C ILE A 35 0.15 14.29 -4.37
N ASP A 36 0.79 14.33 -3.19
CA ASP A 36 1.67 15.40 -2.79
C ASP A 36 2.76 14.88 -1.84
N GLU A 37 3.55 15.78 -1.25
CA GLU A 37 4.67 15.41 -0.37
C GLU A 37 4.24 14.68 0.91
N LYS A 38 2.98 14.81 1.31
CA LYS A 38 2.50 14.32 2.61
C LYS A 38 1.36 13.32 2.51
N HIS A 39 0.84 13.07 1.31
CA HIS A 39 -0.39 12.32 1.17
C HIS A 39 -0.46 11.59 -0.16
N GLY A 40 -1.07 10.43 -0.16
CA GLY A 40 -1.29 9.62 -1.34
C GLY A 40 -2.03 8.34 -1.00
N TYR A 41 -1.93 7.36 -1.89
CA TYR A 41 -2.64 6.09 -1.75
C TYR A 41 -1.68 4.93 -1.94
N LEU A 42 -1.96 3.83 -1.24
CA LEU A 42 -1.26 2.56 -1.39
C LEU A 42 -2.29 1.50 -1.78
N ILE A 43 -2.05 0.84 -2.89
CA ILE A 43 -2.83 -0.34 -3.30
C ILE A 43 -1.90 -1.53 -3.12
N VAL A 44 -2.22 -2.41 -2.18
CA VAL A 44 -1.36 -3.51 -1.78
C VAL A 44 -2.04 -4.84 -2.09
N TYR A 45 -1.32 -5.74 -2.71
CA TYR A 45 -1.75 -7.11 -2.97
C TYR A 45 -0.87 -8.10 -2.22
N ARG A 46 -1.50 -8.97 -1.45
CA ARG A 46 -0.87 -10.20 -0.98
C ARG A 46 -1.26 -11.31 -1.92
N GLU A 47 -0.30 -11.81 -2.67
CA GLU A 47 -0.51 -12.96 -3.53
C GLU A 47 -0.55 -14.25 -2.70
N LEU A 48 -0.44 -15.40 -3.33
CA LEU A 48 -0.48 -16.70 -2.65
C LEU A 48 0.85 -16.96 -1.93
N THR A 49 1.03 -16.32 -0.78
CA THR A 49 2.19 -16.46 0.10
C THR A 49 1.72 -16.87 1.49
N PRO A 50 2.47 -17.72 2.22
CA PRO A 50 2.09 -18.11 3.58
C PRO A 50 2.21 -16.99 4.61
N ASP A 51 2.95 -15.93 4.29
CA ASP A 51 3.22 -14.85 5.24
C ASP A 51 2.08 -13.84 5.24
N ALA A 52 1.43 -13.66 6.40
CA ALA A 52 0.39 -12.66 6.59
C ALA A 52 0.95 -11.24 6.67
N SER A 53 2.24 -11.08 6.87
CA SER A 53 2.95 -9.80 6.90
C SER A 53 3.97 -9.74 5.79
N GLY A 54 4.09 -8.59 5.13
CA GLY A 54 5.10 -8.35 4.12
C GLY A 54 5.79 -7.01 4.31
N LEU A 55 7.07 -6.96 3.95
CA LEU A 55 7.81 -5.71 3.85
C LEU A 55 7.78 -5.27 2.40
N LEU A 56 7.14 -4.13 2.14
CA LEU A 56 7.02 -3.59 0.79
C LEU A 56 7.93 -2.39 0.64
N LYS A 57 8.77 -2.43 -0.37
CA LYS A 57 9.57 -1.26 -0.75
C LYS A 57 8.64 -0.24 -1.39
N THR A 58 8.70 0.98 -0.90
CA THR A 58 7.87 2.08 -1.34
C THR A 58 8.72 3.26 -1.80
N TRP A 59 8.07 4.30 -2.27
CA TRP A 59 8.70 5.57 -2.62
C TRP A 59 8.58 6.60 -1.49
N LEU A 60 8.28 6.14 -0.28
CA LEU A 60 8.16 6.99 0.90
C LEU A 60 9.54 7.35 1.45
N PRO A 61 9.69 8.53 2.08
CA PRO A 61 10.98 8.93 2.64
C PRO A 61 11.35 8.04 3.85
N ALA A 62 12.61 7.61 3.87
CA ALA A 62 13.13 6.79 4.96
C ALA A 62 13.02 7.51 6.31
N GLY A 63 12.62 6.78 7.33
CA GLY A 63 12.47 7.31 8.68
C GLY A 63 11.17 8.06 8.96
N ALA A 64 10.34 8.30 7.95
CA ALA A 64 9.07 8.98 8.13
C ALA A 64 8.05 8.10 8.86
N LYS A 65 7.23 8.71 9.70
CA LYS A 65 6.06 8.03 10.27
C LYS A 65 4.88 8.29 9.35
N ILE A 66 4.16 7.22 9.02
CA ILE A 66 2.98 7.33 8.18
C ILE A 66 1.76 6.75 8.87
N LYS A 67 0.61 7.36 8.60
CA LYS A 67 -0.70 6.83 8.99
C LYS A 67 -1.38 6.31 7.74
N CYS A 68 -1.85 5.09 7.79
CA CYS A 68 -2.58 4.47 6.69
C CYS A 68 -4.00 4.19 7.12
N LYS A 69 -4.94 4.79 6.39
CA LYS A 69 -6.37 4.59 6.61
C LYS A 69 -6.88 3.61 5.56
N ALA A 70 -7.45 2.51 6.00
CA ALA A 70 -8.01 1.51 5.10
C ALA A 70 -9.30 2.03 4.47
N LEU A 71 -9.33 2.05 3.13
CA LEU A 71 -10.48 2.53 2.36
C LEU A 71 -11.25 1.38 1.72
N MET A 72 -10.57 0.33 1.31
CA MET A 72 -11.17 -0.85 0.65
C MET A 72 -10.35 -2.10 0.96
N GLY A 73 -10.99 -3.26 0.80
CA GLY A 73 -10.33 -4.54 0.85
C GLY A 73 -10.19 -5.09 2.26
N SER A 74 -9.20 -5.95 2.45
CA SER A 74 -9.04 -6.74 3.68
C SER A 74 -8.15 -6.09 4.72
N GLY A 75 -7.59 -4.91 4.44
CA GLY A 75 -6.69 -4.21 5.35
C GLY A 75 -7.40 -3.47 6.46
N LYS A 76 -6.65 -3.12 7.49
CA LYS A 76 -7.10 -2.30 8.61
C LYS A 76 -6.20 -1.07 8.73
N ASP A 77 -6.72 -0.02 9.34
CA ASP A 77 -5.94 1.18 9.64
C ASP A 77 -4.70 0.81 10.44
N PHE A 78 -3.58 1.43 10.10
CA PHE A 78 -2.33 1.23 10.85
C PHE A 78 -1.43 2.44 10.75
N THR A 79 -0.48 2.50 11.67
CA THR A 79 0.59 3.50 11.67
C THR A 79 1.92 2.75 11.68
N THR A 80 2.85 3.18 10.87
CA THR A 80 4.16 2.55 10.81
C THR A 80 5.25 3.58 10.51
N LYS A 81 6.49 3.17 10.67
CA LYS A 81 7.65 3.97 10.32
C LYS A 81 8.33 3.35 9.10
N VAL A 82 8.68 4.19 8.14
CA VAL A 82 9.42 3.76 6.95
C VAL A 82 10.85 3.43 7.37
N ASP A 83 11.33 2.25 7.02
CA ASP A 83 12.69 1.83 7.36
C ASP A 83 13.75 2.55 6.49
N PRO A 84 15.06 2.39 6.78
CA PRO A 84 16.11 3.05 6.00
C PRO A 84 16.13 2.68 4.52
N ASP A 85 15.55 1.55 4.14
CA ASP A 85 15.47 1.09 2.75
C ASP A 85 14.17 1.54 2.06
N GLY A 86 13.33 2.32 2.73
CA GLY A 86 12.06 2.77 2.19
C GLY A 86 10.94 1.74 2.27
N ARG A 87 11.09 0.72 3.13
CA ARG A 87 10.10 -0.35 3.27
C ARG A 87 9.14 -0.08 4.41
N ILE A 88 7.91 -0.56 4.24
CA ILE A 88 6.90 -0.57 5.30
C ILE A 88 6.39 -1.99 5.50
N LYS A 89 5.95 -2.29 6.72
CA LYS A 89 5.32 -3.57 7.04
C LYS A 89 3.82 -3.44 6.90
N VAL A 90 3.23 -4.33 6.11
CA VAL A 90 1.79 -4.40 5.90
C VAL A 90 1.30 -5.80 6.25
N ASN A 91 0.13 -5.89 6.89
CA ASN A 91 -0.50 -7.16 7.26
C ASN A 91 -1.81 -7.33 6.51
N LEU A 92 -1.94 -8.45 5.81
CA LEU A 92 -3.19 -8.92 5.23
C LEU A 92 -3.37 -10.37 5.64
N THR A 93 -4.43 -10.67 6.39
CA THR A 93 -4.60 -11.98 7.01
C THR A 93 -4.98 -13.09 6.04
N GLN A 94 -5.47 -12.76 4.86
CA GLN A 94 -5.89 -13.75 3.87
C GLN A 94 -5.01 -13.70 2.62
N PRO A 95 -4.60 -14.87 2.08
CA PRO A 95 -3.89 -14.91 0.80
C PRO A 95 -4.80 -14.46 -0.34
N ASN A 96 -4.20 -14.05 -1.45
CA ASN A 96 -4.91 -13.52 -2.62
C ASN A 96 -5.88 -12.40 -2.26
N SER A 97 -5.47 -11.52 -1.36
CA SER A 97 -6.27 -10.39 -0.92
C SER A 97 -5.59 -9.07 -1.28
N PHE A 98 -6.36 -8.00 -1.19
CA PHE A 98 -5.84 -6.66 -1.44
C PHE A 98 -6.34 -5.68 -0.39
N ALA A 99 -5.68 -4.55 -0.32
CA ALA A 99 -6.15 -3.41 0.48
C ALA A 99 -5.78 -2.11 -0.23
N VAL A 100 -6.64 -1.12 -0.08
CA VAL A 100 -6.38 0.24 -0.53
C VAL A 100 -6.33 1.13 0.70
N TYR A 101 -5.22 1.84 0.85
CA TYR A 101 -5.01 2.76 1.97
C TYR A 101 -4.81 4.17 1.46
N GLU A 102 -5.32 5.13 2.20
CA GLU A 102 -4.87 6.52 2.10
C GLU A 102 -3.78 6.72 3.13
N TYR A 103 -2.58 7.13 2.69
CA TYR A 103 -1.49 7.39 3.62
C TYR A 103 -1.29 8.89 3.81
N SER A 104 -0.81 9.26 5.00
CA SER A 104 -0.40 10.63 5.32
C SER A 104 0.87 10.60 6.17
N LEU A 105 1.72 11.56 5.90
CA LEU A 105 2.97 11.75 6.63
C LEU A 105 2.81 12.70 7.81
#